data_9df7a41c71999831c9330d1eb329df05
#
_entry.id   9df7a41c71999831c9330d1eb329df05
#
_cell.length_a   1.000
_cell.length_b   1.000
_cell.length_c   1.000
_cell.angle_alpha   90.00
_cell.angle_beta   90.00
_cell.angle_gamma   90.00
#
_symmetry.space_group_name_H-M   'P 1'
#
loop_
_entity.id
_entity.type
_entity.pdbx_description
1 polymer ?
#
loop_
_entity_poly.entity_id
_entity_poly.type
_entity_poly.pdbx_seq_one_letter_code
_entity_poly.pdbx_strand_id
1 'polypeptide(L)'
;MFIRCFLTRTTTFVALLALRLAAAESENSGRSIGLDLVADGFNAPSALVSIPDGSGSLLIADQSGTVYLLDSGENKSKSIFLDLQHKLTQVGKGMEERGLLGLTLHPDFLENRKLYVVYSAPLRSDAPPQWDHSERLSEFKVSADFKQADSDSERIILEIDEPDWNHNSGRIAFGPDHFLYWSVGDGGAPNDVGDPRRGRGHPPEGFAQNLDSLLGKILRIDVDRKEPYAIPSDNPFVDENPGRPEIFAYGLRNPWGMSFDRGGDHDLIVVDVGQDRWEEINIIVRGGNYGWRLREGFDGFDPNAPRRAPENPVETAANGDQFVDPVYVYQTLRGRGTVPDAFGVTITGGYVYRGKAIPELEGKYIFADWSRNMGFGSGTVLVATIPNDGFDDKRWTVKPLPLSGHPDGRIRGFIWALGEDDQGEIYVMTNGANMIHGKRGKVFKLIPH
;
A
#
# COMPACT_ATOMS: atom_id res chain seq x y z
N MET A 1 31.99 60.25 -36.50
CA MET A 1 32.68 58.99 -36.71
C MET A 1 32.76 58.23 -35.34
N PHE A 2 31.68 57.78 -34.82
CA PHE A 2 31.58 56.91 -33.63
C PHE A 2 30.13 56.38 -33.51
N ILE A 3 29.72 55.47 -34.38
CA ILE A 3 28.55 54.63 -34.19
C ILE A 3 28.80 53.35 -35.05
N ARG A 4 29.58 52.41 -34.57
CA ARG A 4 29.65 51.03 -35.14
C ARG A 4 30.43 50.08 -34.22
N CYS A 5 30.10 49.96 -32.94
CA CYS A 5 30.74 48.98 -32.10
C CYS A 5 29.84 48.43 -30.97
N PHE A 6 28.52 48.59 -31.00
CA PHE A 6 27.62 48.08 -29.93
C PHE A 6 26.66 46.95 -30.34
N LEU A 7 26.57 46.57 -31.63
CA LEU A 7 25.61 45.57 -32.08
C LEU A 7 26.15 44.15 -32.19
N THR A 8 27.46 43.92 -32.09
CA THR A 8 28.07 42.59 -32.24
C THR A 8 28.28 41.81 -30.93
N ARG A 9 28.16 42.45 -29.76
CA ARG A 9 28.32 41.76 -28.48
C ARG A 9 27.03 41.22 -27.90
N THR A 10 25.88 41.76 -28.25
CA THR A 10 24.57 41.31 -27.76
C THR A 10 24.05 40.05 -28.46
N THR A 11 24.35 39.86 -29.73
CA THR A 11 23.93 38.68 -30.50
C THR A 11 24.70 37.43 -30.11
N THR A 12 25.97 37.54 -29.73
CA THR A 12 26.78 36.39 -29.29
C THR A 12 26.37 35.88 -27.90
N PHE A 13 25.91 36.78 -27.01
CA PHE A 13 25.46 36.38 -25.68
C PHE A 13 24.10 35.67 -25.68
N VAL A 14 23.16 36.10 -26.56
CA VAL A 14 21.84 35.47 -26.73
C VAL A 14 21.99 34.08 -27.41
N ALA A 15 22.90 33.93 -28.37
CA ALA A 15 23.17 32.66 -29.02
C ALA A 15 23.85 31.66 -28.08
N LEU A 16 24.77 32.10 -27.21
CA LEU A 16 25.40 31.22 -26.21
C LEU A 16 24.44 30.85 -25.07
N LEU A 17 23.50 31.71 -24.71
CA LEU A 17 22.47 31.40 -23.71
C LEU A 17 21.42 30.43 -24.27
N ALA A 18 21.02 30.62 -25.54
CA ALA A 18 20.13 29.69 -26.24
C ALA A 18 20.78 28.31 -26.49
N LEU A 19 22.08 28.25 -26.81
CA LEU A 19 22.81 27.00 -26.92
C LEU A 19 23.00 26.32 -25.55
N ARG A 20 23.18 27.06 -24.47
CA ARG A 20 23.26 26.48 -23.12
C ARG A 20 21.89 25.99 -22.61
N LEU A 21 20.79 26.69 -22.93
CA LEU A 21 19.43 26.21 -22.65
C LEU A 21 19.09 24.98 -23.50
N ALA A 22 19.42 24.96 -24.79
CA ALA A 22 19.20 23.80 -25.65
C ALA A 22 20.14 22.61 -25.28
N ALA A 23 21.35 22.86 -24.78
CA ALA A 23 22.23 21.82 -24.24
C ALA A 23 21.73 21.29 -22.89
N ALA A 24 21.19 22.16 -22.02
CA ALA A 24 20.56 21.75 -20.76
C ALA A 24 19.25 20.99 -20.99
N GLU A 25 18.49 21.31 -22.05
CA GLU A 25 17.32 20.52 -22.49
C GLU A 25 17.71 19.20 -23.17
N SER A 26 18.88 19.12 -23.82
CA SER A 26 19.36 17.86 -24.45
C SER A 26 20.09 16.94 -23.45
N GLU A 27 20.64 17.45 -22.36
CA GLU A 27 21.21 16.64 -21.29
C GLU A 27 20.12 16.06 -20.37
N ASN A 28 18.89 16.56 -20.44
CA ASN A 28 17.75 16.00 -19.73
C ASN A 28 16.91 15.03 -20.59
N SER A 29 17.50 14.42 -21.62
CA SER A 29 17.00 13.17 -22.19
C SER A 29 17.31 12.03 -21.19
N GLY A 30 16.68 12.14 -20.02
CA GLY A 30 16.71 11.12 -19.00
C GLY A 30 16.41 9.78 -19.63
N ARG A 31 17.16 8.75 -19.27
CA ARG A 31 16.88 7.36 -19.65
C ARG A 31 15.39 7.11 -19.36
N SER A 32 14.64 6.66 -20.38
CA SER A 32 13.24 6.32 -20.14
C SER A 32 13.17 5.12 -19.19
N ILE A 33 12.13 5.06 -18.38
CA ILE A 33 11.89 3.92 -17.48
C ILE A 33 11.02 2.93 -18.22
N GLY A 34 11.43 1.67 -18.24
CA GLY A 34 10.69 0.58 -18.85
C GLY A 34 9.97 -0.31 -17.84
N LEU A 35 9.10 -1.15 -18.37
CA LEU A 35 8.45 -2.25 -17.63
C LEU A 35 8.91 -3.57 -18.27
N ASP A 36 9.68 -4.37 -17.54
CA ASP A 36 10.07 -5.73 -17.96
C ASP A 36 9.09 -6.74 -17.37
N LEU A 37 8.52 -7.60 -18.22
CA LEU A 37 7.62 -8.67 -17.77
C LEU A 37 8.43 -9.78 -17.11
N VAL A 38 8.30 -9.90 -15.79
CA VAL A 38 8.99 -10.93 -14.99
C VAL A 38 8.24 -12.24 -14.98
N ALA A 39 6.91 -12.20 -14.78
CA ALA A 39 6.05 -13.39 -14.79
C ALA A 39 4.59 -13.02 -15.05
N ASP A 40 3.82 -14.02 -15.52
CA ASP A 40 2.39 -13.90 -15.78
C ASP A 40 1.61 -15.14 -15.32
N GLY A 41 0.31 -15.17 -15.62
CA GLY A 41 -0.57 -16.30 -15.31
C GLY A 41 -0.95 -16.39 -13.83
N PHE A 42 -0.90 -15.28 -13.09
CA PHE A 42 -1.51 -15.13 -11.78
C PHE A 42 -2.99 -14.80 -11.91
N ASN A 43 -3.77 -15.05 -10.86
CA ASN A 43 -5.15 -14.56 -10.79
C ASN A 43 -5.17 -13.07 -10.40
N ALA A 44 -4.65 -12.73 -9.22
CA ALA A 44 -4.56 -11.37 -8.71
C ALA A 44 -3.35 -11.26 -7.76
N PRO A 45 -2.15 -10.95 -8.27
CA PRO A 45 -0.95 -10.88 -7.43
C PRO A 45 -1.08 -9.71 -6.46
N SER A 46 -1.07 -10.01 -5.15
CA SER A 46 -1.41 -9.08 -4.07
C SER A 46 -0.19 -8.59 -3.27
N ALA A 47 0.87 -9.37 -3.15
CA ALA A 47 2.10 -8.98 -2.46
C ALA A 47 3.33 -9.67 -3.08
N LEU A 48 4.50 -9.05 -2.92
CA LEU A 48 5.77 -9.57 -3.39
C LEU A 48 6.84 -9.30 -2.33
N VAL A 49 7.65 -10.31 -2.04
CA VAL A 49 8.87 -10.19 -1.24
C VAL A 49 9.98 -11.01 -1.87
N SER A 50 11.25 -10.61 -1.71
CA SER A 50 12.38 -11.42 -2.14
C SER A 50 12.88 -12.32 -1.01
N ILE A 51 13.41 -13.50 -1.36
CA ILE A 51 14.13 -14.35 -0.42
C ILE A 51 15.51 -13.75 -0.20
N PRO A 52 15.90 -13.41 1.05
CA PRO A 52 17.13 -12.65 1.32
C PRO A 52 18.39 -13.54 1.33
N ASP A 53 18.42 -14.60 0.51
CA ASP A 53 19.54 -15.55 0.39
C ASP A 53 20.55 -15.17 -0.73
N GLY A 54 20.33 -14.01 -1.37
CA GLY A 54 21.13 -13.53 -2.48
C GLY A 54 20.84 -14.22 -3.81
N SER A 55 19.85 -15.12 -3.88
CA SER A 55 19.47 -15.79 -5.14
C SER A 55 18.70 -14.86 -6.07
N GLY A 56 18.05 -13.81 -5.55
CA GLY A 56 17.11 -12.96 -6.30
C GLY A 56 15.76 -13.64 -6.57
N SER A 57 15.46 -14.75 -5.87
CA SER A 57 14.16 -15.43 -5.95
C SER A 57 13.09 -14.63 -5.28
N LEU A 58 11.87 -14.63 -5.85
CA LEU A 58 10.75 -13.85 -5.37
C LEU A 58 9.61 -14.75 -4.90
N LEU A 59 8.98 -14.38 -3.80
CA LEU A 59 7.71 -14.94 -3.36
C LEU A 59 6.58 -13.96 -3.75
N ILE A 60 5.55 -14.47 -4.41
CA ILE A 60 4.41 -13.68 -4.86
C ILE A 60 3.15 -14.28 -4.30
N ALA A 61 2.46 -13.53 -3.43
CA ALA A 61 1.13 -13.88 -2.99
C ALA A 61 0.13 -13.58 -4.12
N ASP A 62 -0.75 -14.54 -4.37
CA ASP A 62 -1.92 -14.40 -5.22
C ASP A 62 -3.16 -14.38 -4.33
N GLN A 63 -3.99 -13.36 -4.46
CA GLN A 63 -5.19 -13.17 -3.61
C GLN A 63 -6.11 -14.40 -3.58
N SER A 64 -6.05 -15.24 -4.62
CA SER A 64 -6.77 -16.51 -4.66
C SER A 64 -6.28 -17.60 -3.68
N GLY A 65 -5.26 -17.30 -2.84
CA GLY A 65 -4.81 -18.16 -1.74
C GLY A 65 -3.53 -18.94 -2.00
N THR A 66 -2.76 -18.60 -3.03
CA THR A 66 -1.49 -19.28 -3.35
C THR A 66 -0.31 -18.33 -3.25
N VAL A 67 0.75 -18.72 -2.58
CA VAL A 67 2.06 -18.07 -2.71
C VAL A 67 2.87 -18.82 -3.75
N TYR A 68 3.38 -18.12 -4.74
CA TYR A 68 4.25 -18.66 -5.78
C TYR A 68 5.71 -18.29 -5.50
N LEU A 69 6.63 -19.23 -5.73
CA LEU A 69 8.04 -18.97 -5.87
C LEU A 69 8.38 -18.71 -7.33
N LEU A 70 8.99 -17.58 -7.62
CA LEU A 70 9.70 -17.31 -8.88
C LEU A 70 11.18 -17.52 -8.65
N ASP A 71 11.69 -18.62 -9.17
CA ASP A 71 13.11 -18.95 -9.09
C ASP A 71 13.89 -18.09 -10.10
N SER A 72 14.91 -17.40 -9.62
CA SER A 72 15.78 -16.55 -10.46
C SER A 72 16.83 -17.32 -11.24
N GLY A 73 16.95 -18.64 -11.05
CA GLY A 73 17.87 -19.52 -11.77
C GLY A 73 17.67 -19.50 -13.30
N GLU A 74 18.54 -20.18 -14.04
CA GLU A 74 18.56 -20.18 -15.52
C GLU A 74 17.20 -20.47 -16.18
N ASN A 75 16.34 -21.25 -15.52
CA ASN A 75 15.02 -21.66 -16.05
C ASN A 75 13.87 -20.76 -15.63
N LYS A 76 14.08 -19.73 -14.79
CA LYS A 76 13.04 -18.79 -14.31
C LYS A 76 11.69 -19.47 -14.03
N SER A 77 11.70 -20.55 -13.25
CA SER A 77 10.50 -21.37 -13.03
C SER A 77 9.55 -20.72 -12.03
N LYS A 78 8.24 -20.87 -12.27
CA LYS A 78 7.19 -20.53 -11.30
C LYS A 78 6.62 -21.81 -10.71
N SER A 79 6.71 -21.96 -9.38
CA SER A 79 6.18 -23.10 -8.63
C SER A 79 5.31 -22.63 -7.47
N ILE A 80 4.47 -23.53 -6.95
CA ILE A 80 3.70 -23.27 -5.73
C ILE A 80 4.66 -23.37 -4.53
N PHE A 81 4.69 -22.31 -3.73
CA PHE A 81 5.45 -22.24 -2.49
C PHE A 81 4.60 -22.55 -1.26
N LEU A 82 3.35 -22.02 -1.21
CA LEU A 82 2.36 -22.28 -0.16
C LEU A 82 0.97 -22.26 -0.78
N ASP A 83 0.13 -23.23 -0.46
CA ASP A 83 -1.27 -23.28 -0.92
C ASP A 83 -2.22 -23.22 0.29
N LEU A 84 -2.95 -22.11 0.39
CA LEU A 84 -3.95 -21.81 1.41
C LEU A 84 -5.38 -21.75 0.85
N GLN A 85 -5.62 -22.13 -0.42
CA GLN A 85 -6.92 -22.01 -1.04
C GLN A 85 -8.04 -22.71 -0.23
N HIS A 86 -7.71 -23.83 0.42
CA HIS A 86 -8.63 -24.59 1.26
C HIS A 86 -8.91 -23.97 2.63
N LYS A 87 -8.10 -22.96 3.05
CA LYS A 87 -8.23 -22.23 4.32
C LYS A 87 -8.99 -20.91 4.16
N LEU A 88 -9.15 -20.41 2.93
CA LEU A 88 -9.87 -19.17 2.68
C LEU A 88 -11.38 -19.30 2.92
N THR A 89 -11.99 -18.20 3.36
CA THR A 89 -13.44 -18.04 3.26
C THR A 89 -13.89 -18.14 1.80
N GLN A 90 -15.17 -18.37 1.58
CA GLN A 90 -15.70 -18.42 0.21
C GLN A 90 -15.67 -17.03 -0.41
N VAL A 91 -14.77 -16.81 -1.36
CA VAL A 91 -14.61 -15.54 -2.07
C VAL A 91 -15.56 -15.42 -3.26
N GLY A 92 -15.93 -14.19 -3.60
CA GLY A 92 -16.83 -13.88 -4.71
C GLY A 92 -16.20 -14.11 -6.09
N LYS A 93 -17.05 -14.09 -7.15
CA LYS A 93 -16.60 -14.19 -8.55
C LYS A 93 -16.38 -12.84 -9.23
N GLY A 94 -16.77 -11.74 -8.60
CA GLY A 94 -16.63 -10.36 -9.10
C GLY A 94 -15.47 -9.63 -8.46
N MET A 95 -15.67 -8.32 -8.23
CA MET A 95 -14.79 -7.52 -7.39
C MET A 95 -14.76 -8.12 -5.99
N GLU A 96 -13.56 -8.29 -5.46
CA GLU A 96 -13.34 -8.99 -4.20
C GLU A 96 -12.13 -8.38 -3.49
N GLU A 97 -12.27 -8.10 -2.20
CA GLU A 97 -11.17 -7.63 -1.39
C GLU A 97 -10.62 -8.72 -0.45
N ARG A 98 -11.41 -9.77 -0.16
CA ARG A 98 -10.97 -10.92 0.65
C ARG A 98 -10.00 -11.81 -0.12
N GLY A 99 -9.23 -12.61 0.61
CA GLY A 99 -8.29 -13.58 0.05
C GLY A 99 -6.95 -13.58 0.78
N LEU A 100 -5.87 -13.92 0.09
CA LEU A 100 -4.50 -13.81 0.60
C LEU A 100 -3.98 -12.40 0.33
N LEU A 101 -3.84 -11.57 1.37
CA LEU A 101 -3.64 -10.13 1.27
C LEU A 101 -2.23 -9.66 1.65
N GLY A 102 -1.64 -10.27 2.66
CA GLY A 102 -0.32 -9.91 3.19
C GLY A 102 0.68 -11.04 3.13
N LEU A 103 1.95 -10.69 2.92
CA LEU A 103 3.08 -11.61 2.87
C LEU A 103 4.33 -10.87 3.34
N THR A 104 5.04 -11.45 4.31
CA THR A 104 6.38 -10.98 4.71
C THR A 104 7.22 -12.11 5.27
N LEU A 105 8.54 -11.96 5.21
CA LEU A 105 9.50 -12.86 5.85
C LEU A 105 9.98 -12.24 7.17
N HIS A 106 10.32 -13.10 8.13
CA HIS A 106 10.95 -12.66 9.37
C HIS A 106 12.28 -11.94 9.08
N PRO A 107 12.69 -10.90 9.83
CA PRO A 107 14.00 -10.27 9.65
C PRO A 107 15.17 -11.28 9.69
N ASP A 108 15.11 -12.29 10.59
CA ASP A 108 16.09 -13.36 10.70
C ASP A 108 15.69 -14.61 9.90
N PHE A 109 15.05 -14.43 8.73
CA PHE A 109 14.48 -15.53 7.93
C PHE A 109 15.49 -16.62 7.58
N LEU A 110 16.72 -16.26 7.24
CA LEU A 110 17.76 -17.24 6.89
C LEU A 110 18.07 -18.21 8.04
N GLU A 111 17.87 -17.78 9.30
CA GLU A 111 18.10 -18.58 10.49
C GLU A 111 16.84 -19.35 10.92
N ASN A 112 15.70 -18.63 11.02
CA ASN A 112 14.47 -19.17 11.62
C ASN A 112 13.46 -19.71 10.59
N ARG A 113 13.55 -19.30 9.31
CA ARG A 113 12.71 -19.76 8.20
C ARG A 113 11.21 -19.52 8.42
N LYS A 114 10.87 -18.39 9.06
CA LYS A 114 9.49 -18.01 9.35
C LYS A 114 8.93 -17.12 8.26
N LEU A 115 7.77 -17.51 7.76
CA LEU A 115 6.95 -16.75 6.81
C LEU A 115 5.67 -16.32 7.52
N TYR A 116 5.24 -15.07 7.30
CA TYR A 116 3.98 -14.53 7.81
C TYR A 116 3.06 -14.18 6.65
N VAL A 117 1.78 -14.50 6.81
CA VAL A 117 0.74 -14.15 5.86
C VAL A 117 -0.49 -13.63 6.57
N VAL A 118 -1.24 -12.74 5.88
CA VAL A 118 -2.61 -12.38 6.25
C VAL A 118 -3.57 -12.89 5.18
N TYR A 119 -4.63 -13.54 5.62
CA TYR A 119 -5.66 -14.03 4.72
C TYR A 119 -7.04 -14.05 5.37
N SER A 120 -8.08 -13.94 4.54
CA SER A 120 -9.48 -13.99 4.95
C SER A 120 -9.91 -15.44 5.17
N ALA A 121 -10.02 -15.85 6.43
CA ALA A 121 -10.46 -17.18 6.86
C ALA A 121 -11.98 -17.20 7.07
N PRO A 122 -12.64 -18.39 7.15
CA PRO A 122 -14.01 -18.49 7.61
C PRO A 122 -14.21 -17.82 8.98
N LEU A 123 -15.37 -17.23 9.17
CA LEU A 123 -15.72 -16.55 10.43
C LEU A 123 -15.57 -17.50 11.61
N ARG A 124 -14.94 -17.04 12.70
CA ARG A 124 -14.78 -17.80 13.94
C ARG A 124 -16.14 -18.11 14.57
N SER A 125 -16.23 -19.22 15.28
CA SER A 125 -17.48 -19.70 15.90
C SER A 125 -17.98 -18.79 17.05
N ASP A 126 -17.10 -18.02 17.67
CA ASP A 126 -17.39 -17.10 18.77
C ASP A 126 -17.57 -15.63 18.32
N ALA A 127 -17.38 -15.35 17.02
CA ALA A 127 -17.66 -14.06 16.42
C ALA A 127 -19.17 -13.80 16.28
N PRO A 128 -19.61 -12.56 16.09
CA PRO A 128 -20.99 -12.25 15.76
C PRO A 128 -21.42 -13.01 14.50
N PRO A 129 -22.44 -13.90 14.55
CA PRO A 129 -22.72 -14.85 13.47
C PRO A 129 -23.21 -14.21 12.17
N GLN A 130 -23.55 -12.93 12.18
CA GLN A 130 -23.94 -12.16 11.01
C GLN A 130 -22.78 -11.44 10.33
N TRP A 131 -21.57 -11.47 10.93
CA TRP A 131 -20.37 -10.92 10.32
C TRP A 131 -19.88 -11.81 9.18
N ASP A 132 -18.99 -11.33 8.36
CA ASP A 132 -18.68 -11.96 7.08
C ASP A 132 -17.58 -13.03 7.19
N HIS A 133 -16.44 -12.68 7.79
CA HIS A 133 -15.27 -13.55 7.88
C HIS A 133 -14.34 -13.10 9.01
N SER A 134 -13.18 -13.77 9.16
CA SER A 134 -12.11 -13.32 10.04
C SER A 134 -10.83 -13.14 9.24
N GLU A 135 -10.19 -11.97 9.33
CA GLU A 135 -8.82 -11.80 8.85
C GLU A 135 -7.86 -12.50 9.82
N ARG A 136 -7.00 -13.33 9.27
CA ARG A 136 -6.08 -14.17 10.05
C ARG A 136 -4.64 -13.88 9.70
N LEU A 137 -3.85 -13.46 10.70
CA LEU A 137 -2.40 -13.39 10.64
C LEU A 137 -1.82 -14.72 11.12
N SER A 138 -1.05 -15.39 10.28
CA SER A 138 -0.45 -16.70 10.58
C SER A 138 1.03 -16.76 10.21
N GLU A 139 1.80 -17.53 11.01
CA GLU A 139 3.18 -17.93 10.77
C GLU A 139 3.22 -19.32 10.15
N PHE A 140 4.11 -19.52 9.17
CA PHE A 140 4.41 -20.82 8.56
C PHE A 140 5.90 -21.09 8.55
N LYS A 141 6.28 -22.37 8.60
CA LYS A 141 7.67 -22.82 8.49
C LYS A 141 8.04 -23.07 7.04
N VAL A 142 9.22 -22.60 6.65
CA VAL A 142 9.79 -22.79 5.31
C VAL A 142 10.84 -23.89 5.34
N SER A 143 10.91 -24.70 4.28
CA SER A 143 11.91 -25.76 4.09
C SER A 143 13.34 -25.20 4.11
N ALA A 144 14.32 -26.06 4.40
CA ALA A 144 15.73 -25.65 4.54
C ALA A 144 16.35 -25.13 3.22
N ASP A 145 15.80 -25.53 2.09
CA ASP A 145 16.21 -25.11 0.75
C ASP A 145 15.45 -23.88 0.23
N PHE A 146 14.57 -23.30 1.07
CA PHE A 146 13.73 -22.14 0.77
C PHE A 146 12.80 -22.33 -0.46
N LYS A 147 12.43 -23.56 -0.79
CA LYS A 147 11.61 -23.85 -1.98
C LYS A 147 10.14 -24.07 -1.69
N GLN A 148 9.75 -24.30 -0.44
CA GLN A 148 8.38 -24.58 -0.04
C GLN A 148 8.12 -24.19 1.41
N ALA A 149 6.92 -23.71 1.72
CA ALA A 149 6.40 -23.60 3.08
C ALA A 149 5.46 -24.76 3.39
N ASP A 150 5.49 -25.22 4.65
CA ASP A 150 4.63 -26.30 5.15
C ASP A 150 3.28 -25.72 5.57
N SER A 151 2.20 -26.01 4.82
CA SER A 151 0.83 -25.55 5.11
C SER A 151 0.26 -26.11 6.42
N ASP A 152 0.80 -27.25 6.92
CA ASP A 152 0.36 -27.87 8.17
C ASP A 152 1.09 -27.28 9.39
N SER A 153 2.15 -26.50 9.16
CA SER A 153 2.91 -25.83 10.23
C SER A 153 2.27 -24.55 10.74
N GLU A 154 1.05 -24.23 10.31
CA GLU A 154 0.39 -22.98 10.65
C GLU A 154 0.32 -22.72 12.14
N ARG A 155 0.81 -21.56 12.56
CA ARG A 155 0.62 -20.98 13.89
C ARG A 155 -0.18 -19.68 13.75
N ILE A 156 -1.43 -19.69 14.19
CA ILE A 156 -2.28 -18.50 14.20
C ILE A 156 -1.73 -17.54 15.25
N ILE A 157 -1.45 -16.30 14.83
CA ILE A 157 -0.93 -15.22 15.68
C ILE A 157 -2.09 -14.37 16.22
N LEU A 158 -2.93 -13.85 15.31
CA LEU A 158 -4.04 -12.95 15.65
C LEU A 158 -5.14 -13.12 14.63
N GLU A 159 -6.39 -13.06 15.10
CA GLU A 159 -7.59 -13.06 14.26
C GLU A 159 -8.43 -11.82 14.57
N ILE A 160 -8.93 -11.18 13.52
CA ILE A 160 -9.80 -10.00 13.59
C ILE A 160 -11.06 -10.31 12.79
N ASP A 161 -12.23 -10.22 13.44
CA ASP A 161 -13.49 -10.46 12.76
C ASP A 161 -13.90 -9.23 11.96
N GLU A 162 -14.40 -9.49 10.75
CA GLU A 162 -14.78 -8.48 9.77
C GLU A 162 -16.30 -8.47 9.56
N PRO A 163 -16.96 -7.31 9.76
CA PRO A 163 -18.41 -7.23 9.57
C PRO A 163 -18.81 -7.39 8.11
N ASP A 164 -18.01 -6.95 7.14
CA ASP A 164 -18.31 -7.00 5.72
C ASP A 164 -17.14 -7.54 4.89
N TRP A 165 -17.37 -7.74 3.58
CA TRP A 165 -16.43 -8.37 2.63
C TRP A 165 -15.35 -7.42 2.09
N ASN A 166 -15.43 -6.14 2.38
CA ASN A 166 -14.55 -5.10 1.85
C ASN A 166 -13.87 -4.28 2.95
N HIS A 167 -12.87 -3.48 2.59
CA HIS A 167 -11.95 -2.75 3.46
C HIS A 167 -11.08 -3.69 4.31
N ASN A 168 -10.62 -4.78 3.70
CA ASN A 168 -9.84 -5.79 4.41
C ASN A 168 -8.37 -5.39 4.60
N SER A 169 -7.81 -4.51 3.75
CA SER A 169 -6.39 -4.08 3.81
C SER A 169 -5.40 -5.25 3.85
N GLY A 170 -4.90 -5.66 5.01
CA GLY A 170 -4.17 -6.90 5.23
C GLY A 170 -2.67 -6.82 4.93
N ARG A 171 -2.07 -5.63 4.75
CA ARG A 171 -0.61 -5.53 4.56
C ARG A 171 0.12 -5.74 5.86
N ILE A 172 1.24 -6.47 5.78
CA ILE A 172 2.14 -6.71 6.89
C ILE A 172 3.58 -6.40 6.50
N ALA A 173 4.33 -5.83 7.44
CA ALA A 173 5.76 -5.57 7.29
C ALA A 173 6.44 -5.61 8.66
N PHE A 174 7.70 -6.04 8.69
CA PHE A 174 8.54 -5.83 9.87
C PHE A 174 9.12 -4.42 9.83
N GLY A 175 9.04 -3.71 10.96
CA GLY A 175 9.71 -2.44 11.14
C GLY A 175 11.22 -2.59 11.40
N PRO A 176 11.98 -1.47 11.36
CA PRO A 176 13.40 -1.45 11.74
C PRO A 176 13.63 -1.83 13.21
N ASP A 177 12.58 -1.84 14.02
CA ASP A 177 12.52 -2.28 15.42
C ASP A 177 12.27 -3.79 15.58
N HIS A 178 12.20 -4.54 14.48
CA HIS A 178 11.93 -5.98 14.39
C HIS A 178 10.52 -6.40 14.87
N PHE A 179 9.59 -5.46 15.10
CA PHE A 179 8.20 -5.79 15.37
C PHE A 179 7.39 -5.90 14.08
N LEU A 180 6.34 -6.71 14.14
CA LEU A 180 5.43 -6.89 13.02
C LEU A 180 4.32 -5.84 13.05
N TYR A 181 4.17 -5.11 11.94
CA TYR A 181 3.09 -4.16 11.71
C TYR A 181 2.05 -4.77 10.78
N TRP A 182 0.78 -4.49 11.06
CA TRP A 182 -0.36 -4.96 10.28
C TRP A 182 -1.36 -3.83 10.04
N SER A 183 -1.71 -3.55 8.78
CA SER A 183 -2.75 -2.60 8.41
C SER A 183 -4.11 -3.28 8.36
N VAL A 184 -5.11 -2.73 9.03
CA VAL A 184 -6.47 -3.27 9.16
C VAL A 184 -7.47 -2.18 8.78
N GLY A 185 -8.44 -2.51 7.90
CA GLY A 185 -9.49 -1.57 7.50
C GLY A 185 -10.57 -1.39 8.54
N ASP A 186 -11.53 -0.52 8.25
CA ASP A 186 -12.61 -0.13 9.16
C ASP A 186 -13.77 -1.14 9.26
N GLY A 187 -13.63 -2.32 8.66
CA GLY A 187 -14.66 -3.38 8.68
C GLY A 187 -15.69 -3.27 7.57
N GLY A 188 -15.46 -2.41 6.59
CA GLY A 188 -16.26 -2.32 5.36
C GLY A 188 -17.53 -1.48 5.47
N ALA A 189 -18.34 -1.60 4.45
CA ALA A 189 -19.53 -0.78 4.20
C ALA A 189 -19.22 0.73 4.02
N PRO A 190 -20.14 1.51 3.42
CA PRO A 190 -19.93 2.94 3.25
C PRO A 190 -19.93 3.72 4.57
N ASN A 191 -19.07 4.74 4.64
CA ASN A 191 -19.08 5.79 5.67
C ASN A 191 -18.76 5.31 7.10
N ASP A 192 -18.19 4.11 7.28
CA ASP A 192 -17.92 3.49 8.59
C ASP A 192 -19.18 3.47 9.50
N VAL A 193 -20.35 3.16 8.92
CA VAL A 193 -21.63 3.02 9.65
C VAL A 193 -22.18 1.59 9.62
N GLY A 194 -21.70 0.76 8.72
CA GLY A 194 -22.16 -0.61 8.54
C GLY A 194 -23.62 -0.73 8.07
N ASP A 195 -24.16 -1.95 8.15
CA ASP A 195 -25.59 -2.21 7.93
C ASP A 195 -26.27 -2.75 9.20
N PRO A 196 -26.83 -1.88 10.06
CA PRO A 196 -27.45 -2.30 11.30
C PRO A 196 -28.68 -3.21 11.09
N ARG A 197 -29.35 -3.14 9.92
CA ARG A 197 -30.49 -4.02 9.60
C ARG A 197 -30.09 -5.47 9.41
N ARG A 198 -28.81 -5.71 9.05
CA ARG A 198 -28.20 -7.02 8.95
C ARG A 198 -27.38 -7.43 10.17
N GLY A 199 -27.41 -6.64 11.24
CA GLY A 199 -26.59 -6.86 12.43
C GLY A 199 -25.10 -6.59 12.21
N ARG A 200 -24.74 -5.81 11.19
CA ARG A 200 -23.39 -5.41 10.82
C ARG A 200 -23.18 -3.90 11.02
N GLY A 201 -23.92 -3.31 11.95
CA GLY A 201 -23.78 -1.88 12.28
C GLY A 201 -22.47 -1.61 13.00
N HIS A 202 -21.83 -0.50 12.64
CA HIS A 202 -20.65 0.00 13.32
C HIS A 202 -21.05 0.84 14.53
N PRO A 203 -20.15 1.06 15.51
CA PRO A 203 -20.45 1.94 16.64
C PRO A 203 -20.70 3.40 16.18
N PRO A 204 -21.34 4.24 17.01
CA PRO A 204 -21.69 5.60 16.60
C PRO A 204 -20.51 6.46 16.15
N GLU A 205 -19.32 6.25 16.70
CA GLU A 205 -18.06 6.90 16.34
C GLU A 205 -17.40 6.30 15.10
N GLY A 206 -17.83 5.13 14.64
CA GLY A 206 -17.17 4.29 13.66
C GLY A 206 -16.11 3.38 14.28
N PHE A 207 -15.78 2.28 13.62
CA PHE A 207 -14.72 1.39 14.11
C PHE A 207 -13.35 2.06 14.07
N ALA A 208 -13.08 2.90 13.07
CA ALA A 208 -11.79 3.55 12.92
C ALA A 208 -11.43 4.44 14.14
N GLN A 209 -12.40 5.11 14.76
CA GLN A 209 -12.20 5.94 15.97
C GLN A 209 -12.35 5.16 17.28
N ASN A 210 -12.92 3.96 17.26
CA ASN A 210 -13.12 3.15 18.45
C ASN A 210 -11.82 2.41 18.83
N LEU A 211 -11.22 2.78 19.96
CA LEU A 211 -9.97 2.18 20.46
C LEU A 211 -10.16 0.79 21.11
N ASP A 212 -11.38 0.36 21.38
CA ASP A 212 -11.67 -1.01 21.82
C ASP A 212 -11.71 -2.03 20.67
N SER A 213 -11.64 -1.54 19.40
CA SER A 213 -11.62 -2.33 18.18
C SER A 213 -10.26 -2.27 17.52
N LEU A 214 -9.87 -3.36 16.84
CA LEU A 214 -8.68 -3.41 16.01
C LEU A 214 -8.95 -2.99 14.55
N LEU A 215 -10.21 -2.70 14.18
CA LEU A 215 -10.60 -2.24 12.85
C LEU A 215 -10.25 -0.76 12.64
N GLY A 216 -9.78 -0.40 11.45
CA GLY A 216 -9.35 0.96 11.08
C GLY A 216 -8.03 1.37 11.73
N LYS A 217 -7.05 0.46 11.80
CA LYS A 217 -5.81 0.59 12.59
C LYS A 217 -4.55 0.20 11.82
N ILE A 218 -3.43 0.70 12.31
CA ILE A 218 -2.13 0.05 12.18
C ILE A 218 -1.82 -0.62 13.51
N LEU A 219 -1.61 -1.92 13.49
CA LEU A 219 -1.23 -2.71 14.67
C LEU A 219 0.28 -2.93 14.71
N ARG A 220 0.85 -3.11 15.91
CA ARG A 220 2.27 -3.42 16.12
C ARG A 220 2.39 -4.45 17.25
N ILE A 221 2.98 -5.61 16.92
CA ILE A 221 3.11 -6.75 17.82
C ILE A 221 4.51 -7.38 17.76
N ASP A 222 4.91 -8.05 18.83
CA ASP A 222 6.16 -8.81 18.94
C ASP A 222 5.83 -10.30 18.80
N VAL A 223 6.24 -10.93 17.69
CA VAL A 223 5.94 -12.32 17.36
C VAL A 223 6.97 -13.31 17.91
N ASP A 224 8.03 -12.82 18.59
CA ASP A 224 9.16 -13.64 19.06
C ASP A 224 9.15 -13.91 20.54
N ARG A 225 8.64 -12.99 21.37
CA ARG A 225 8.83 -13.06 22.83
C ARG A 225 7.79 -13.87 23.59
N LYS A 226 6.61 -14.08 23.02
CA LYS A 226 5.50 -14.77 23.72
C LYS A 226 4.54 -15.40 22.71
N GLU A 227 3.96 -16.53 23.07
CA GLU A 227 2.87 -17.16 22.32
C GLU A 227 1.49 -16.57 22.71
N PRO A 228 0.62 -16.22 21.75
CA PRO A 228 0.88 -16.19 20.29
C PRO A 228 1.72 -14.98 19.86
N TYR A 229 1.75 -13.91 20.64
CA TYR A 229 2.57 -12.70 20.47
C TYR A 229 2.69 -11.95 21.80
N ALA A 230 3.61 -10.98 21.87
CA ALA A 230 3.69 -10.00 22.96
C ALA A 230 3.36 -8.60 22.45
N ILE A 231 3.05 -7.71 23.39
CA ILE A 231 2.88 -6.29 23.10
C ILE A 231 4.19 -5.57 23.34
N PRO A 232 4.71 -4.80 22.36
CA PRO A 232 5.84 -3.92 22.61
C PRO A 232 5.52 -2.91 23.73
N SER A 233 6.43 -2.77 24.70
CA SER A 233 6.19 -1.96 25.91
C SER A 233 6.04 -0.47 25.64
N ASP A 234 6.46 -0.03 24.45
CA ASP A 234 6.35 1.35 23.98
C ASP A 234 5.18 1.57 23.02
N ASN A 235 4.25 0.61 22.87
CA ASN A 235 3.01 0.88 22.15
C ASN A 235 2.21 1.98 22.84
N PRO A 236 1.44 2.81 22.08
CA PRO A 236 0.80 4.01 22.65
C PRO A 236 -0.33 3.71 23.66
N PHE A 237 -0.96 2.53 23.57
CA PHE A 237 -2.14 2.15 24.37
C PHE A 237 -1.85 0.99 25.34
N VAL A 238 -0.63 0.96 25.89
CA VAL A 238 -0.27 0.08 27.00
C VAL A 238 -0.56 0.77 28.33
N ASP A 239 -0.62 -0.01 29.41
CA ASP A 239 -0.81 0.43 30.79
C ASP A 239 -2.16 1.11 31.03
N GLU A 240 -2.16 2.38 31.47
CA GLU A 240 -3.37 3.13 31.86
C GLU A 240 -4.07 3.83 30.69
N ASN A 241 -3.50 3.81 29.48
CA ASN A 241 -4.14 4.44 28.32
C ASN A 241 -5.31 3.58 27.82
N PRO A 242 -6.51 4.15 27.65
CA PRO A 242 -7.64 3.40 27.14
C PRO A 242 -7.42 3.00 25.68
N GLY A 243 -7.61 1.72 25.37
CA GLY A 243 -7.50 1.17 24.02
C GLY A 243 -6.84 -0.21 23.99
N ARG A 244 -6.95 -0.85 22.84
CA ARG A 244 -6.30 -2.15 22.60
C ARG A 244 -4.78 -1.95 22.50
N PRO A 245 -3.99 -2.70 23.25
CA PRO A 245 -2.54 -2.49 23.32
C PRO A 245 -1.79 -2.84 22.03
N GLU A 246 -2.42 -3.55 21.10
CA GLU A 246 -1.88 -3.85 19.78
C GLU A 246 -1.84 -2.62 18.87
N ILE A 247 -2.65 -1.58 19.15
CA ILE A 247 -2.81 -0.41 18.30
C ILE A 247 -1.53 0.44 18.32
N PHE A 248 -0.98 0.71 17.13
CA PHE A 248 0.12 1.64 16.93
C PHE A 248 -0.37 3.02 16.44
N ALA A 249 -1.39 3.03 15.53
CA ALA A 249 -2.06 4.21 15.01
C ALA A 249 -3.50 3.87 14.64
N TYR A 250 -4.37 4.87 14.49
CA TYR A 250 -5.80 4.66 14.27
C TYR A 250 -6.46 5.76 13.42
N GLY A 251 -7.74 5.57 13.10
CA GLY A 251 -8.48 6.54 12.30
C GLY A 251 -8.19 6.39 10.81
N LEU A 252 -8.02 5.15 10.33
CA LEU A 252 -7.81 4.80 8.93
C LEU A 252 -9.03 4.08 8.37
N ARG A 253 -9.29 4.23 7.07
CA ARG A 253 -10.45 3.63 6.41
C ARG A 253 -10.13 2.26 5.81
N ASN A 254 -9.28 2.21 4.82
CA ASN A 254 -8.85 1.01 4.13
C ASN A 254 -7.36 1.18 3.73
N PRO A 255 -6.45 1.06 4.70
CA PRO A 255 -5.02 1.27 4.50
C PRO A 255 -4.41 0.15 3.64
N TRP A 256 -4.68 0.23 2.33
CA TRP A 256 -4.42 -0.83 1.35
C TRP A 256 -2.95 -1.06 1.05
N GLY A 257 -2.11 -0.03 1.11
CA GLY A 257 -0.67 -0.14 0.90
C GLY A 257 0.13 0.34 2.09
N MET A 258 1.14 -0.43 2.51
CA MET A 258 1.98 -0.13 3.66
C MET A 258 3.43 -0.58 3.38
N SER A 259 4.38 0.32 3.60
CA SER A 259 5.81 0.00 3.47
C SER A 259 6.66 0.89 4.37
N PHE A 260 7.75 0.33 4.88
CA PHE A 260 8.81 1.13 5.49
C PHE A 260 9.79 1.64 4.41
N ASP A 261 10.23 2.86 4.52
CA ASP A 261 11.42 3.32 3.80
C ASP A 261 12.65 2.57 4.33
N ARG A 262 13.41 1.93 3.45
CA ARG A 262 14.66 1.23 3.83
C ARG A 262 15.83 2.18 4.12
N GLY A 263 15.67 3.46 3.81
CA GLY A 263 16.67 4.52 4.04
C GLY A 263 16.05 5.70 4.79
N GLY A 264 16.77 6.81 4.83
CA GLY A 264 16.31 8.02 5.51
C GLY A 264 15.99 7.76 6.98
N ASP A 265 14.83 8.25 7.42
CA ASP A 265 14.35 8.11 8.80
C ASP A 265 13.56 6.80 9.04
N HIS A 266 13.51 5.92 8.05
CA HIS A 266 12.76 4.67 8.08
C HIS A 266 11.25 4.84 8.30
N ASP A 267 10.69 5.89 7.72
CA ASP A 267 9.27 6.22 7.85
C ASP A 267 8.35 5.07 7.41
N LEU A 268 7.30 4.84 8.18
CA LEU A 268 6.21 3.98 7.80
C LEU A 268 5.22 4.76 6.94
N ILE A 269 5.15 4.46 5.65
CA ILE A 269 4.27 5.09 4.67
C ILE A 269 3.07 4.20 4.43
N VAL A 270 1.88 4.76 4.61
CA VAL A 270 0.61 4.08 4.37
C VAL A 270 -0.24 4.90 3.42
N VAL A 271 -0.81 4.23 2.42
CA VAL A 271 -1.84 4.83 1.58
C VAL A 271 -3.20 4.37 2.07
N ASP A 272 -4.12 5.32 2.24
CA ASP A 272 -5.47 5.05 2.69
C ASP A 272 -6.49 5.37 1.59
N VAL A 273 -7.32 4.37 1.28
CA VAL A 273 -8.35 4.48 0.24
C VAL A 273 -9.54 5.27 0.76
N GLY A 274 -9.79 6.41 0.17
CA GLY A 274 -10.88 7.30 0.55
C GLY A 274 -12.27 6.79 0.23
N GLN A 275 -13.28 7.49 0.75
CA GLN A 275 -14.70 7.11 0.56
C GLN A 275 -15.25 7.65 -0.76
N ASP A 276 -15.30 8.97 -0.90
CA ASP A 276 -15.96 9.64 -2.02
C ASP A 276 -15.20 10.83 -2.59
N ARG A 277 -14.16 11.32 -1.91
CA ARG A 277 -13.50 12.58 -2.29
C ARG A 277 -12.00 12.46 -2.47
N TRP A 278 -11.27 11.87 -1.52
CA TRP A 278 -9.83 11.92 -1.44
C TRP A 278 -9.19 10.55 -1.30
N GLU A 279 -8.13 10.31 -2.04
CA GLU A 279 -7.15 9.26 -1.80
C GLU A 279 -5.96 9.86 -1.06
N GLU A 280 -5.32 9.14 -0.12
CA GLU A 280 -4.37 9.70 0.83
C GLU A 280 -3.04 8.95 0.87
N ILE A 281 -1.95 9.70 1.09
CA ILE A 281 -0.65 9.15 1.52
C ILE A 281 -0.36 9.70 2.91
N ASN A 282 -0.11 8.81 3.85
CA ASN A 282 0.14 9.11 5.25
C ASN A 282 1.52 8.61 5.69
N ILE A 283 2.23 9.39 6.51
CA ILE A 283 3.37 8.90 7.30
C ILE A 283 2.85 8.57 8.68
N ILE A 284 3.06 7.31 9.09
CA ILE A 284 2.45 6.80 10.32
C ILE A 284 3.36 7.08 11.51
N VAL A 285 2.81 7.79 12.49
CA VAL A 285 3.46 8.06 13.75
C VAL A 285 2.79 7.31 14.91
N ARG A 286 3.55 6.99 15.92
CA ARG A 286 3.06 6.29 17.12
C ARG A 286 1.96 7.10 17.82
N GLY A 287 0.79 6.49 18.00
CA GLY A 287 -0.38 7.11 18.63
C GLY A 287 -1.15 8.07 17.72
N GLY A 288 -0.75 8.19 16.44
CA GLY A 288 -1.41 9.10 15.50
C GLY A 288 -2.85 8.72 15.19
N ASN A 289 -3.74 9.73 15.16
CA ASN A 289 -5.12 9.63 14.69
C ASN A 289 -5.23 10.27 13.30
N TYR A 290 -5.54 9.47 12.27
CA TYR A 290 -5.61 9.90 10.87
C TYR A 290 -7.00 10.39 10.44
N GLY A 291 -7.92 10.45 11.41
CA GLY A 291 -9.17 11.21 11.31
C GLY A 291 -10.37 10.47 10.73
N TRP A 292 -10.24 9.37 10.02
CA TRP A 292 -11.39 8.63 9.55
C TRP A 292 -12.23 8.11 10.73
N ARG A 293 -13.56 8.25 10.78
CA ARG A 293 -14.46 8.85 9.77
C ARG A 293 -14.87 10.30 10.06
N LEU A 294 -14.10 11.06 10.78
CA LEU A 294 -14.35 12.47 11.05
C LEU A 294 -13.75 13.37 9.98
N ARG A 295 -12.75 12.85 9.28
CA ARG A 295 -12.05 13.47 8.15
C ARG A 295 -11.89 12.53 6.97
N GLU A 296 -11.75 13.12 5.77
CA GLU A 296 -11.32 12.49 4.54
C GLU A 296 -10.41 13.47 3.80
N GLY A 297 -9.14 13.13 3.66
CA GLY A 297 -8.10 14.09 3.24
C GLY A 297 -7.93 15.18 4.28
N PHE A 298 -7.85 16.42 3.79
CA PHE A 298 -7.77 17.61 4.66
C PHE A 298 -9.14 18.11 5.12
N ASP A 299 -10.21 17.55 4.59
CA ASP A 299 -11.56 18.03 4.84
C ASP A 299 -12.24 17.27 5.98
N GLY A 300 -13.17 17.91 6.67
CA GLY A 300 -14.13 17.23 7.52
C GLY A 300 -14.98 16.24 6.72
N PHE A 301 -15.52 15.21 7.38
CA PHE A 301 -16.40 14.23 6.78
C PHE A 301 -17.74 14.16 7.52
N ASP A 302 -18.84 14.08 6.77
CA ASP A 302 -20.19 13.84 7.29
C ASP A 302 -20.77 12.58 6.63
N PRO A 303 -21.02 11.49 7.37
CA PRO A 303 -21.55 10.25 6.81
C PRO A 303 -22.94 10.41 6.17
N ASN A 304 -23.67 11.49 6.48
CA ASN A 304 -24.97 11.80 5.87
C ASN A 304 -24.83 12.61 4.58
N ALA A 305 -23.67 13.23 4.34
CA ALA A 305 -23.37 14.02 3.14
C ALA A 305 -21.94 13.76 2.61
N PRO A 306 -21.54 12.51 2.32
CA PRO A 306 -20.15 12.09 2.14
C PRO A 306 -19.42 12.79 0.99
N ARG A 307 -20.15 13.32 0.01
CA ARG A 307 -19.59 14.02 -1.15
C ARG A 307 -19.34 15.52 -0.97
N ARG A 308 -19.62 16.04 0.21
CA ARG A 308 -19.44 17.46 0.55
C ARG A 308 -18.83 17.63 1.92
N ALA A 309 -17.80 18.47 2.03
CA ALA A 309 -17.24 18.83 3.31
C ALA A 309 -18.30 19.57 4.16
N PRO A 310 -18.40 19.26 5.47
CA PRO A 310 -19.26 20.01 6.38
C PRO A 310 -18.74 21.45 6.55
N GLU A 311 -19.66 22.40 6.79
CA GLU A 311 -19.31 23.81 7.03
C GLU A 311 -18.54 24.00 8.34
N ASN A 312 -18.81 23.16 9.33
CA ASN A 312 -18.17 23.17 10.64
C ASN A 312 -17.53 21.78 10.87
N PRO A 313 -16.31 21.56 10.40
CA PRO A 313 -15.62 20.27 10.60
C PRO A 313 -15.26 20.05 12.07
N VAL A 314 -15.17 18.80 12.47
CA VAL A 314 -14.61 18.42 13.77
C VAL A 314 -13.09 18.63 13.72
N GLU A 315 -12.55 19.40 14.68
CA GLU A 315 -11.12 19.73 14.72
C GLU A 315 -10.30 18.74 15.56
N THR A 316 -10.92 18.05 16.51
CA THR A 316 -10.28 17.05 17.38
C THR A 316 -11.19 15.86 17.58
N ALA A 317 -10.61 14.69 17.84
CA ALA A 317 -11.35 13.50 18.20
C ALA A 317 -12.04 13.66 19.60
N ALA A 318 -13.01 12.78 19.89
CA ALA A 318 -13.76 12.84 21.15
C ALA A 318 -12.87 12.64 22.40
N ASN A 319 -11.75 11.93 22.27
CA ASN A 319 -10.73 11.75 23.32
C ASN A 319 -9.76 12.94 23.44
N GLY A 320 -9.89 13.97 22.60
CA GLY A 320 -9.03 15.15 22.58
C GLY A 320 -7.83 15.06 21.66
N ASP A 321 -7.61 13.95 20.96
CA ASP A 321 -6.48 13.79 20.06
C ASP A 321 -6.62 14.72 18.86
N GLN A 322 -5.50 15.32 18.45
CA GLN A 322 -5.38 16.06 17.21
C GLN A 322 -5.27 15.07 16.04
N PHE A 323 -5.82 15.44 14.90
CA PHE A 323 -5.66 14.63 13.68
C PHE A 323 -4.29 14.86 13.04
N VAL A 324 -3.70 13.78 12.52
CA VAL A 324 -2.50 13.84 11.70
C VAL A 324 -2.92 14.00 10.25
N ASP A 325 -2.51 15.09 9.63
CA ASP A 325 -2.81 15.36 8.23
C ASP A 325 -2.00 14.44 7.29
N PRO A 326 -2.58 14.01 6.15
CA PRO A 326 -1.83 13.30 5.12
C PRO A 326 -0.74 14.18 4.49
N VAL A 327 0.36 13.57 4.04
CA VAL A 327 1.43 14.27 3.31
C VAL A 327 1.05 14.58 1.87
N TYR A 328 0.07 13.84 1.33
CA TYR A 328 -0.48 14.08 0.00
C TYR A 328 -1.90 13.54 -0.14
N VAL A 329 -2.74 14.25 -0.88
CA VAL A 329 -4.07 13.81 -1.28
C VAL A 329 -4.33 14.11 -2.76
N TYR A 330 -5.16 13.29 -3.41
CA TYR A 330 -5.73 13.61 -4.72
C TYR A 330 -7.20 13.22 -4.78
N GLN A 331 -7.98 13.92 -5.62
CA GLN A 331 -9.40 13.62 -5.74
C GLN A 331 -9.63 12.30 -6.46
N THR A 332 -10.48 11.45 -5.88
CA THR A 332 -10.89 10.22 -6.55
C THR A 332 -11.83 10.50 -7.74
N LEU A 333 -11.68 9.72 -8.83
CA LEU A 333 -12.62 9.73 -9.97
C LEU A 333 -13.90 8.94 -9.69
N ARG A 334 -14.03 8.31 -8.52
CA ARG A 334 -15.16 7.45 -8.17
C ARG A 334 -16.47 8.23 -8.23
N GLY A 335 -17.39 7.81 -9.12
CA GLY A 335 -18.69 8.44 -9.29
C GLY A 335 -18.64 9.89 -9.79
N ARG A 336 -17.49 10.37 -10.27
CA ARG A 336 -17.26 11.70 -10.81
C ARG A 336 -16.75 11.59 -12.24
N GLY A 337 -17.01 12.58 -13.04
CA GLY A 337 -16.45 12.71 -14.39
C GLY A 337 -14.94 13.00 -14.36
N THR A 338 -14.45 13.78 -15.29
CA THR A 338 -13.06 14.27 -15.28
C THR A 338 -12.91 15.31 -14.18
N VAL A 339 -12.02 15.03 -13.22
CA VAL A 339 -11.63 15.95 -12.15
C VAL A 339 -10.17 16.36 -12.44
N PRO A 340 -9.82 17.65 -12.43
CA PRO A 340 -8.42 18.07 -12.51
C PRO A 340 -7.59 17.40 -11.42
N ASP A 341 -6.37 16.98 -11.74
CA ASP A 341 -5.38 16.39 -10.83
C ASP A 341 -5.80 15.05 -10.21
N ALA A 342 -6.87 14.41 -10.69
CA ALA A 342 -7.27 13.07 -10.32
C ALA A 342 -6.59 12.02 -11.23
N PHE A 343 -5.99 10.99 -10.62
CA PHE A 343 -5.30 9.93 -11.37
C PHE A 343 -6.21 8.74 -11.65
N GLY A 344 -7.06 8.38 -10.70
CA GLY A 344 -7.98 7.26 -10.83
C GLY A 344 -8.96 7.14 -9.66
N VAL A 345 -9.36 5.92 -9.33
CA VAL A 345 -10.45 5.65 -8.39
C VAL A 345 -10.00 5.07 -7.05
N THR A 346 -8.74 4.62 -6.93
CA THR A 346 -8.25 3.95 -5.72
C THR A 346 -6.72 3.93 -5.72
N ILE A 347 -6.12 4.46 -4.68
CA ILE A 347 -4.68 4.36 -4.43
C ILE A 347 -4.30 2.93 -4.01
N THR A 348 -3.14 2.41 -4.47
CA THR A 348 -2.73 1.02 -4.19
C THR A 348 -1.41 0.86 -3.44
N GLY A 349 -0.77 1.96 -3.06
CA GLY A 349 0.48 1.95 -2.32
C GLY A 349 1.73 1.83 -3.16
N GLY A 350 2.87 1.77 -2.50
CA GLY A 350 4.17 1.78 -3.14
C GLY A 350 5.32 1.72 -2.16
N TYR A 351 6.51 2.12 -2.65
CA TYR A 351 7.77 2.08 -1.91
C TYR A 351 8.63 3.30 -2.22
N VAL A 352 9.45 3.72 -1.27
CA VAL A 352 10.55 4.65 -1.56
C VAL A 352 11.61 3.90 -2.33
N TYR A 353 11.91 4.34 -3.55
CA TYR A 353 12.90 3.67 -4.37
C TYR A 353 14.30 3.80 -3.76
N ARG A 354 14.90 2.66 -3.46
CA ARG A 354 16.26 2.53 -2.91
C ARG A 354 17.16 1.63 -3.76
N GLY A 355 16.68 1.27 -4.95
CA GLY A 355 17.44 0.53 -5.96
C GLY A 355 18.54 1.37 -6.60
N LYS A 356 19.39 0.70 -7.39
CA LYS A 356 20.53 1.34 -8.08
C LYS A 356 20.37 1.37 -9.60
N ALA A 357 19.41 0.60 -10.13
CA ALA A 357 19.22 0.51 -11.57
C ALA A 357 18.72 1.81 -12.18
N ILE A 358 17.91 2.60 -11.44
CA ILE A 358 17.29 3.85 -11.91
C ILE A 358 17.65 5.00 -10.94
N PRO A 359 18.88 5.56 -11.02
CA PRO A 359 19.36 6.53 -10.03
C PRO A 359 18.48 7.80 -9.90
N GLU A 360 17.77 8.20 -10.95
CA GLU A 360 16.86 9.34 -10.94
C GLU A 360 15.61 9.14 -10.07
N LEU A 361 15.32 7.91 -9.66
CA LEU A 361 14.23 7.58 -8.74
C LEU A 361 14.68 7.48 -7.28
N GLU A 362 15.98 7.49 -6.99
CA GLU A 362 16.48 7.33 -5.63
C GLU A 362 15.83 8.35 -4.68
N GLY A 363 15.30 7.86 -3.55
CA GLY A 363 14.63 8.67 -2.54
C GLY A 363 13.24 9.16 -2.92
N LYS A 364 12.69 8.77 -4.06
CA LYS A 364 11.30 9.10 -4.45
C LYS A 364 10.35 7.96 -4.08
N TYR A 365 9.14 8.31 -3.68
CA TYR A 365 8.10 7.32 -3.42
C TYR A 365 7.40 6.97 -4.74
N ILE A 366 7.49 5.71 -5.14
CA ILE A 366 6.84 5.17 -6.34
C ILE A 366 5.61 4.42 -5.88
N PHE A 367 4.44 4.84 -6.37
CA PHE A 367 3.15 4.25 -6.01
C PHE A 367 2.23 4.19 -7.22
N ALA A 368 1.00 3.75 -7.03
CA ALA A 368 0.07 3.68 -8.15
C ALA A 368 -1.37 3.99 -7.74
N ASP A 369 -2.17 4.34 -8.75
CA ASP A 369 -3.62 4.25 -8.71
C ASP A 369 -4.08 3.00 -9.47
N TRP A 370 -5.01 2.29 -8.90
CA TRP A 370 -5.54 1.01 -9.36
C TRP A 370 -6.09 1.07 -10.78
N SER A 371 -6.93 2.08 -11.08
CA SER A 371 -7.49 2.30 -12.41
C SER A 371 -8.28 3.61 -12.49
N ARG A 372 -8.37 4.18 -13.68
CA ARG A 372 -9.23 5.35 -13.92
C ARG A 372 -10.73 5.08 -13.84
N ASN A 373 -11.13 3.83 -13.90
CA ASN A 373 -12.54 3.44 -13.82
C ASN A 373 -12.67 1.98 -13.36
N MET A 374 -13.87 1.62 -12.94
CA MET A 374 -14.18 0.29 -12.40
C MET A 374 -14.31 -0.80 -13.48
N GLY A 375 -14.50 -0.45 -14.74
CA GLY A 375 -14.85 -1.41 -15.81
C GLY A 375 -13.67 -1.89 -16.64
N PHE A 376 -12.70 -1.02 -16.91
CA PHE A 376 -11.55 -1.32 -17.77
C PHE A 376 -10.26 -0.93 -17.06
N GLY A 377 -9.35 -1.89 -16.92
CA GLY A 377 -8.06 -1.64 -16.30
C GLY A 377 -7.23 -0.61 -17.05
N SER A 378 -6.96 0.50 -16.39
CA SER A 378 -6.09 1.59 -16.85
C SER A 378 -5.43 2.21 -15.62
N GLY A 379 -4.52 1.44 -14.99
CA GLY A 379 -3.80 1.87 -13.81
C GLY A 379 -2.74 2.92 -14.13
N THR A 380 -2.40 3.75 -13.18
CA THR A 380 -1.39 4.82 -13.35
C THR A 380 -0.27 4.61 -12.35
N VAL A 381 0.97 4.50 -12.84
CA VAL A 381 2.16 4.52 -11.97
C VAL A 381 2.53 5.98 -11.72
N LEU A 382 2.78 6.32 -10.47
CA LEU A 382 2.99 7.67 -9.97
C LEU A 382 4.34 7.77 -9.27
N VAL A 383 4.93 8.97 -9.28
CA VAL A 383 6.12 9.29 -8.53
C VAL A 383 5.89 10.52 -7.67
N ALA A 384 6.19 10.38 -6.39
CA ALA A 384 6.21 11.49 -5.45
C ALA A 384 7.65 11.90 -5.13
N THR A 385 7.89 13.21 -5.09
CA THR A 385 9.12 13.80 -4.56
C THR A 385 8.90 14.12 -3.10
N ILE A 386 9.71 13.52 -2.24
CA ILE A 386 9.71 13.76 -0.79
C ILE A 386 10.56 15.00 -0.53
N PRO A 387 10.08 16.01 0.22
CA PRO A 387 10.89 17.19 0.60
C PRO A 387 12.10 16.82 1.46
N ASN A 388 13.24 17.46 1.21
CA ASN A 388 14.51 17.14 1.89
C ASN A 388 14.62 17.69 3.34
N ASP A 389 13.70 18.53 3.78
CA ASP A 389 13.84 19.35 4.99
C ASP A 389 12.77 19.04 6.07
N GLY A 390 12.40 17.76 6.19
CA GLY A 390 11.54 17.27 7.27
C GLY A 390 10.06 17.66 7.14
N PHE A 391 9.29 17.36 8.15
CA PHE A 391 7.82 17.43 8.23
C PHE A 391 7.22 18.85 8.26
N ASP A 392 8.01 19.91 8.09
CA ASP A 392 7.50 21.29 8.14
C ASP A 392 6.69 21.65 6.89
N ASP A 393 5.36 21.63 6.98
CA ASP A 393 4.33 22.16 6.06
C ASP A 393 4.49 21.85 4.55
N LYS A 394 5.43 21.02 4.15
CA LYS A 394 5.74 20.76 2.75
C LYS A 394 5.12 19.44 2.30
N ARG A 395 4.05 19.59 1.58
CA ARG A 395 3.34 18.46 0.94
C ARG A 395 4.19 17.86 -0.17
N TRP A 396 4.07 16.57 -0.35
CA TRP A 396 4.74 15.87 -1.44
C TRP A 396 4.25 16.37 -2.80
N THR A 397 5.15 16.40 -3.78
CA THR A 397 4.80 16.73 -5.16
C THR A 397 4.67 15.44 -5.95
N VAL A 398 3.51 15.22 -6.56
CA VAL A 398 3.18 13.98 -7.28
C VAL A 398 2.95 14.25 -8.76
N LYS A 399 3.43 13.33 -9.60
CA LYS A 399 3.14 13.30 -11.03
C LYS A 399 3.11 11.87 -11.56
N PRO A 400 2.48 11.62 -12.73
CA PRO A 400 2.65 10.35 -13.41
C PRO A 400 4.13 10.05 -13.67
N LEU A 401 4.55 8.79 -13.45
CA LEU A 401 5.88 8.32 -13.79
C LEU A 401 5.95 8.07 -15.30
N PRO A 402 6.73 8.82 -16.08
CA PRO A 402 6.83 8.58 -17.51
C PRO A 402 7.50 7.22 -17.77
N LEU A 403 6.75 6.33 -18.43
CA LEU A 403 7.24 5.01 -18.82
C LEU A 403 7.43 4.95 -20.34
N SER A 404 8.36 4.13 -20.79
CA SER A 404 8.59 3.88 -22.22
C SER A 404 7.30 3.39 -22.89
N GLY A 405 6.85 4.11 -23.91
CA GLY A 405 5.55 3.87 -24.56
C GLY A 405 4.31 4.34 -23.78
N HIS A 406 4.49 4.83 -22.54
CA HIS A 406 3.41 5.29 -21.66
C HIS A 406 3.81 6.57 -20.92
N PRO A 407 3.92 7.74 -21.62
CA PRO A 407 4.47 8.97 -21.02
C PRO A 407 3.59 9.56 -19.92
N ASP A 408 2.33 9.16 -19.84
CA ASP A 408 1.37 9.54 -18.81
C ASP A 408 1.33 8.55 -17.62
N GLY A 409 2.29 7.62 -17.54
CA GLY A 409 2.38 6.60 -16.49
C GLY A 409 1.29 5.53 -16.52
N ARG A 410 0.40 5.56 -17.54
CA ARG A 410 -0.72 4.63 -17.64
C ARG A 410 -0.32 3.33 -18.28
N ILE A 411 -0.74 2.24 -17.64
CA ILE A 411 -0.54 0.89 -18.16
C ILE A 411 -1.88 0.18 -18.33
N ARG A 412 -1.90 -0.78 -19.24
CA ARG A 412 -3.10 -1.61 -19.44
C ARG A 412 -3.24 -2.60 -18.31
N GLY A 413 -4.40 -2.62 -17.66
CA GLY A 413 -4.74 -3.46 -16.52
C GLY A 413 -5.02 -2.63 -15.27
N PHE A 414 -5.52 -3.30 -14.26
CA PHE A 414 -5.67 -2.76 -12.92
C PHE A 414 -4.33 -2.97 -12.18
N ILE A 415 -3.76 -1.94 -11.56
CA ILE A 415 -2.57 -2.10 -10.72
C ILE A 415 -3.03 -2.57 -9.35
N TRP A 416 -2.75 -3.83 -9.03
CA TRP A 416 -3.24 -4.46 -7.81
C TRP A 416 -2.37 -4.17 -6.59
N ALA A 417 -1.07 -4.13 -6.81
CA ALA A 417 -0.09 -3.80 -5.78
C ALA A 417 1.27 -3.43 -6.41
N LEU A 418 2.16 -2.91 -5.58
CA LEU A 418 3.58 -2.83 -5.86
C LEU A 418 4.33 -3.77 -4.90
N GLY A 419 5.58 -4.08 -5.25
CA GLY A 419 6.51 -4.84 -4.43
C GLY A 419 7.93 -4.33 -4.60
N GLU A 420 8.81 -4.74 -3.69
CA GLU A 420 10.21 -4.35 -3.68
C GLU A 420 11.07 -5.59 -3.44
N ASP A 421 12.19 -5.72 -4.17
CA ASP A 421 13.17 -6.77 -3.91
C ASP A 421 14.22 -6.35 -2.86
N ASP A 422 15.11 -7.26 -2.49
CA ASP A 422 16.18 -7.03 -1.51
C ASP A 422 17.22 -5.98 -1.98
N GLN A 423 17.25 -5.67 -3.28
CA GLN A 423 18.08 -4.63 -3.86
C GLN A 423 17.39 -3.25 -3.88
N GLY A 424 16.12 -3.17 -3.47
CA GLY A 424 15.32 -1.94 -3.52
C GLY A 424 14.74 -1.62 -4.90
N GLU A 425 14.74 -2.59 -5.82
CA GLU A 425 14.12 -2.44 -7.13
C GLU A 425 12.62 -2.71 -7.06
N ILE A 426 11.82 -1.93 -7.79
CA ILE A 426 10.36 -1.94 -7.66
C ILE A 426 9.70 -2.79 -8.75
N TYR A 427 8.67 -3.49 -8.33
CA TYR A 427 7.80 -4.32 -9.15
C TYR A 427 6.38 -3.78 -9.15
N VAL A 428 5.71 -3.85 -10.31
CA VAL A 428 4.32 -3.46 -10.51
C VAL A 428 3.51 -4.72 -10.81
N MET A 429 2.54 -5.00 -9.95
CA MET A 429 1.65 -6.14 -10.06
C MET A 429 0.31 -5.72 -10.64
N THR A 430 -0.11 -6.35 -11.73
CA THR A 430 -1.32 -5.98 -12.45
C THR A 430 -2.27 -7.15 -12.60
N ASN A 431 -3.56 -6.83 -12.79
CA ASN A 431 -4.56 -7.77 -13.21
C ASN A 431 -5.30 -7.25 -14.46
N GLY A 432 -5.48 -8.09 -15.46
CA GLY A 432 -6.21 -7.72 -16.68
C GLY A 432 -7.73 -7.66 -16.50
N ALA A 433 -8.27 -7.97 -15.32
CA ALA A 433 -9.67 -7.91 -14.99
C ALA A 433 -9.89 -7.48 -13.53
N ASN A 434 -11.03 -6.86 -13.24
CA ASN A 434 -11.47 -6.52 -11.89
C ASN A 434 -12.07 -7.74 -11.19
N MET A 435 -11.28 -8.79 -11.01
CA MET A 435 -11.67 -10.03 -10.34
C MET A 435 -10.44 -10.86 -9.96
N ILE A 436 -10.57 -11.72 -8.98
CA ILE A 436 -9.48 -12.57 -8.48
C ILE A 436 -9.37 -13.94 -9.19
N HIS A 437 -9.82 -14.02 -10.44
CA HIS A 437 -9.82 -15.23 -11.26
C HIS A 437 -9.36 -14.94 -12.69
N GLY A 438 -9.03 -15.99 -13.45
CA GLY A 438 -8.84 -15.90 -14.90
C GLY A 438 -7.40 -15.81 -15.36
N LYS A 439 -6.41 -15.93 -14.47
CA LYS A 439 -4.98 -16.00 -14.77
C LYS A 439 -4.46 -14.86 -15.66
N ARG A 440 -4.99 -13.64 -15.44
CA ARG A 440 -4.64 -12.41 -16.18
C ARG A 440 -3.65 -11.51 -15.43
N GLY A 441 -3.24 -11.95 -14.23
CA GLY A 441 -2.27 -11.24 -13.39
C GLY A 441 -0.87 -11.31 -13.96
N LYS A 442 -0.14 -10.22 -13.85
CA LYS A 442 1.23 -10.06 -14.33
C LYS A 442 2.07 -9.31 -13.30
N VAL A 443 3.35 -9.61 -13.30
CA VAL A 443 4.36 -8.92 -12.49
C VAL A 443 5.39 -8.32 -13.44
N PHE A 444 5.59 -7.01 -13.34
CA PHE A 444 6.60 -6.27 -14.10
C PHE A 444 7.64 -5.71 -13.15
N LYS A 445 8.88 -5.60 -13.59
CA LYS A 445 9.95 -4.86 -12.91
C LYS A 445 10.15 -3.52 -13.59
N LEU A 446 10.34 -2.44 -12.81
CA LEU A 446 10.84 -1.17 -13.34
C LEU A 446 12.31 -1.34 -13.73
N ILE A 447 12.67 -0.94 -14.94
CA ILE A 447 14.02 -1.04 -15.47
C ILE A 447 14.44 0.27 -16.16
N PRO A 448 15.74 0.61 -16.23
CA PRO A 448 16.22 1.65 -17.13
C PRO A 448 15.98 1.22 -18.58
N HIS A 449 15.56 2.16 -19.43
CA HIS A 449 15.23 1.87 -20.83
C HIS A 449 16.04 2.75 -21.79
#